data_131c7026be1e4515b6fcee68f696893c
#
_entry.id   131c7026be1e4515b6fcee68f696893c
#
_cell.length_a   1.000
_cell.length_b   1.000
_cell.length_c   1.000
_cell.angle_alpha   90.00
_cell.angle_beta   90.00
_cell.angle_gamma   90.00
#
_symmetry.space_group_name_H-M   'P 1'
#
loop_
_entity.id
_entity.type
_entity.pdbx_description
1 polymer ?
#
loop_
_entity_poly.entity_id
_entity_poly.type
_entity_poly.pdbx_seq_one_letter_code
_entity_poly.pdbx_strand_id
1 'polypeptide(L)'
;MTKNLRVKSSKLVDETYRISFKFNGTTYYGFKGDTLASALLANNIHLVGRSFKYHRPRGIMTAGSEEPNAIVQLHNGTSRTEPNVRATEIEIYEGLVASSQNCWPSVKFDIGGINNFLSPLLPAGFYYKTFMWPASFWEKYEYFIRKSAGLGKSPDVPDPDIYEHKYIHCDVLVIGAGISGLIAAKTAAKNGFKTLLVEEKSYLGGSTIYQDSEFFKINNQNSASWLEKEINEVKKIENLEIKTRTSVAAFHGYNFLLARENLTDHLPLEQRENKTRQRLLKIRAKKVITATGSIERPLIFDNNDRPGILLSSAIKKYADLFGVACGEKNILFTNNDSVYETAISLIQKGIKVQAIIDNREEIDSKLIKETEKNNIKIYKGYTIVDTFGYKRINSVSIMKLSKDGQKVIGSKENISCDSLGISGGWTPAVHLFTQSGGKLKFRDDDQVFIPNTYPSNQISIGSCNGDFTLDEILINAPKLLKEFLNIKKTEYENIEIYSAFNKSKRNIWLLPSNKIVGKTKSFVDFQNDAT
;
A
#
# COMPACT_ATOMS: atom_id res chain seq x y z
N MET A 1 0.82 -13.57 -27.49
CA MET A 1 0.58 -12.23 -26.91
C MET A 1 0.02 -12.40 -25.52
N THR A 2 0.59 -11.76 -24.49
CA THR A 2 0.02 -11.73 -23.16
C THR A 2 -1.32 -10.99 -23.21
N LYS A 3 -2.35 -11.51 -22.54
CA LYS A 3 -3.67 -10.89 -22.50
C LYS A 3 -3.57 -9.53 -21.78
N ASN A 4 -4.13 -8.50 -22.36
CA ASN A 4 -4.16 -7.17 -21.74
C ASN A 4 -5.31 -7.10 -20.73
N LEU A 5 -5.00 -6.71 -19.49
CA LEU A 5 -5.95 -6.57 -18.39
C LEU A 5 -6.38 -5.10 -18.16
N ARG A 6 -6.20 -4.22 -19.14
CA ARG A 6 -6.74 -2.85 -19.09
C ARG A 6 -8.25 -2.85 -19.12
N VAL A 7 -8.84 -2.00 -18.29
CA VAL A 7 -10.26 -1.68 -18.28
C VAL A 7 -10.45 -0.20 -18.57
N LYS A 8 -11.58 0.18 -19.10
CA LYS A 8 -11.90 1.57 -19.43
C LYS A 8 -12.03 2.43 -18.17
N SER A 9 -11.78 3.72 -18.30
CA SER A 9 -11.92 4.76 -17.28
C SER A 9 -10.94 4.66 -16.09
N SER A 10 -9.71 5.10 -16.32
CA SER A 10 -8.74 5.40 -15.26
C SER A 10 -8.86 6.87 -14.81
N LYS A 11 -8.49 7.15 -13.54
CA LYS A 11 -8.49 8.53 -13.01
C LYS A 11 -7.12 9.22 -13.12
N LEU A 12 -6.03 8.45 -13.22
CA LEU A 12 -4.66 8.98 -13.21
C LEU A 12 -3.90 8.76 -14.52
N VAL A 13 -4.32 7.79 -15.31
CA VAL A 13 -3.57 7.36 -16.50
C VAL A 13 -4.04 8.11 -17.73
N ASP A 14 -3.09 8.71 -18.44
CA ASP A 14 -3.31 9.33 -19.74
C ASP A 14 -3.15 8.29 -20.86
N GLU A 15 -4.26 7.70 -21.28
CA GLU A 15 -4.30 6.65 -22.31
C GLU A 15 -3.87 7.15 -23.70
N THR A 16 -3.74 8.46 -23.91
CA THR A 16 -3.26 9.03 -25.16
C THR A 16 -1.74 8.99 -25.29
N TYR A 17 -1.02 8.89 -24.13
CA TYR A 17 0.43 8.88 -24.11
C TYR A 17 0.98 7.50 -23.72
N ARG A 18 1.23 6.68 -24.75
CA ARG A 18 1.79 5.33 -24.58
C ARG A 18 3.29 5.39 -24.31
N ILE A 19 3.77 4.59 -23.33
CA ILE A 19 5.16 4.49 -22.90
C ILE A 19 5.65 3.06 -23.10
N SER A 20 6.86 2.89 -23.65
CA SER A 20 7.53 1.60 -23.71
C SER A 20 8.56 1.45 -22.58
N PHE A 21 8.61 0.26 -21.98
CA PHE A 21 9.57 -0.07 -20.94
C PHE A 21 10.02 -1.53 -21.05
N LYS A 22 11.15 -1.87 -20.45
CA LYS A 22 11.66 -3.26 -20.41
C LYS A 22 11.59 -3.83 -19.01
N PHE A 23 11.10 -5.05 -18.90
CA PHE A 23 11.13 -5.83 -17.67
C PHE A 23 11.66 -7.24 -17.94
N ASN A 24 12.73 -7.64 -17.24
CA ASN A 24 13.42 -8.92 -17.46
C ASN A 24 13.78 -9.16 -18.94
N GLY A 25 14.27 -8.11 -19.63
CA GLY A 25 14.67 -8.16 -21.03
C GLY A 25 13.54 -8.13 -22.06
N THR A 26 12.28 -8.21 -21.64
CA THR A 26 11.10 -8.15 -22.52
C THR A 26 10.53 -6.74 -22.54
N THR A 27 10.18 -6.25 -23.73
CA THR A 27 9.51 -4.94 -23.88
C THR A 27 8.03 -5.05 -23.60
N TYR A 28 7.52 -4.16 -22.77
CA TYR A 28 6.11 -4.00 -22.43
C TYR A 28 5.68 -2.55 -22.66
N TYR A 29 4.37 -2.33 -22.59
CA TYR A 29 3.77 -1.02 -22.79
C TYR A 29 2.86 -0.67 -21.63
N GLY A 30 2.90 0.58 -21.24
CA GLY A 30 1.98 1.22 -20.31
C GLY A 30 1.61 2.61 -20.82
N PHE A 31 1.06 3.43 -19.96
CA PHE A 31 0.66 4.79 -20.27
C PHE A 31 1.23 5.78 -19.26
N LYS A 32 1.30 7.05 -19.61
CA LYS A 32 1.71 8.10 -18.68
C LYS A 32 0.78 8.12 -17.46
N GLY A 33 1.38 8.13 -16.26
CA GLY A 33 0.66 8.02 -14.99
C GLY A 33 0.64 6.61 -14.40
N ASP A 34 1.01 5.57 -15.16
CA ASP A 34 1.21 4.23 -14.60
C ASP A 34 2.40 4.19 -13.66
N THR A 35 2.28 3.36 -12.62
CA THR A 35 3.45 2.82 -11.93
C THR A 35 3.97 1.58 -12.66
N LEU A 36 5.21 1.16 -12.39
CA LEU A 36 5.74 -0.10 -12.93
C LEU A 36 4.83 -1.28 -12.52
N ALA A 37 4.32 -1.28 -11.29
CA ALA A 37 3.40 -2.31 -10.81
C ALA A 37 2.09 -2.33 -11.61
N SER A 38 1.43 -1.19 -11.82
CA SER A 38 0.18 -1.13 -12.61
C SER A 38 0.40 -1.53 -14.06
N ALA A 39 1.52 -1.10 -14.66
CA ALA A 39 1.88 -1.46 -16.02
C ALA A 39 2.17 -2.97 -16.16
N LEU A 40 2.86 -3.58 -15.19
CA LEU A 40 3.10 -5.03 -15.17
C LEU A 40 1.79 -5.82 -15.06
N LEU A 41 0.90 -5.45 -14.12
CA LEU A 41 -0.42 -6.08 -13.98
C LEU A 41 -1.26 -5.93 -15.25
N ALA A 42 -1.26 -4.74 -15.89
CA ALA A 42 -1.95 -4.51 -17.16
C ALA A 42 -1.47 -5.46 -18.26
N ASN A 43 -0.18 -5.82 -18.26
CA ASN A 43 0.42 -6.79 -19.18
C ASN A 43 0.33 -8.25 -18.67
N ASN A 44 -0.49 -8.51 -17.63
CA ASN A 44 -0.70 -9.84 -17.04
C ASN A 44 0.58 -10.47 -16.43
N ILE A 45 1.46 -9.63 -15.90
CA ILE A 45 2.69 -10.05 -15.22
C ILE A 45 2.46 -10.01 -13.70
N HIS A 46 2.30 -11.16 -13.10
CA HIS A 46 2.04 -11.32 -11.66
C HIS A 46 3.25 -11.79 -10.87
N LEU A 47 4.15 -12.55 -11.50
CA LEU A 47 5.40 -12.99 -10.87
C LEU A 47 6.46 -11.89 -11.08
N VAL A 48 6.77 -11.14 -10.02
CA VAL A 48 7.68 -9.98 -10.09
C VAL A 48 9.04 -10.27 -9.45
N GLY A 49 9.08 -11.08 -8.42
CA GLY A 49 10.31 -11.40 -7.71
C GLY A 49 10.25 -12.76 -7.00
N ARG A 50 11.25 -12.99 -6.18
CA ARG A 50 11.32 -14.13 -5.26
C ARG A 50 11.58 -13.63 -3.85
N SER A 51 11.20 -14.41 -2.83
CA SER A 51 11.56 -14.08 -1.47
C SER A 51 13.06 -14.34 -1.23
N PHE A 52 13.69 -13.55 -0.37
CA PHE A 52 15.15 -13.56 -0.26
C PHE A 52 15.72 -14.79 0.45
N LYS A 53 14.93 -15.45 1.33
CA LYS A 53 15.37 -16.60 2.13
C LYS A 53 14.94 -17.92 1.51
N TYR A 54 13.66 -18.06 1.21
CA TYR A 54 13.08 -19.30 0.69
C TYR A 54 12.96 -19.32 -0.83
N HIS A 55 13.23 -18.21 -1.52
CA HIS A 55 13.08 -18.09 -2.98
C HIS A 55 11.68 -18.46 -3.49
N ARG A 56 10.67 -18.26 -2.66
CA ARG A 56 9.27 -18.48 -3.05
C ARG A 56 8.83 -17.44 -4.07
N PRO A 57 7.97 -17.80 -5.04
CA PRO A 57 7.42 -16.81 -5.97
C PRO A 57 6.72 -15.68 -5.24
N ARG A 58 7.00 -14.43 -5.64
CA ARG A 58 6.39 -13.22 -5.09
C ARG A 58 5.79 -12.36 -6.19
N GLY A 59 4.64 -11.79 -5.93
CA GLY A 59 3.92 -10.87 -6.82
C GLY A 59 3.76 -9.50 -6.20
N ILE A 60 2.94 -8.68 -6.82
CA ILE A 60 2.52 -7.38 -6.28
C ILE A 60 1.43 -7.64 -5.26
N MET A 61 1.57 -7.12 -4.04
CA MET A 61 0.61 -7.29 -2.96
C MET A 61 -0.18 -6.02 -2.67
N THR A 62 0.45 -4.87 -2.81
CA THR A 62 -0.13 -3.56 -2.48
C THR A 62 -0.07 -2.59 -3.66
N ALA A 63 -0.45 -1.34 -3.45
CA ALA A 63 -0.37 -0.29 -4.47
C ALA A 63 0.28 1.00 -3.92
N GLY A 64 1.20 0.87 -2.96
CA GLY A 64 1.86 2.00 -2.31
C GLY A 64 3.24 1.67 -1.76
N SER A 65 3.74 2.52 -0.89
CA SER A 65 5.05 2.40 -0.24
C SER A 65 5.14 1.23 0.75
N GLU A 66 4.02 0.66 1.14
CA GLU A 66 3.91 -0.52 1.99
C GLU A 66 4.18 -1.85 1.28
N GLU A 67 4.52 -1.85 -0.02
CA GLU A 67 4.77 -3.06 -0.84
C GLU A 67 5.94 -3.90 -0.31
N PRO A 68 5.70 -5.15 0.13
CA PRO A 68 6.76 -5.99 0.68
C PRO A 68 7.45 -6.89 -0.34
N ASN A 69 6.84 -7.16 -1.50
CA ASN A 69 7.21 -8.27 -2.38
C ASN A 69 7.75 -7.83 -3.75
N ALA A 70 7.18 -6.78 -4.33
CA ALA A 70 7.52 -6.34 -5.69
C ALA A 70 8.74 -5.41 -5.69
N ILE A 71 9.87 -5.95 -5.24
CA ILE A 71 11.16 -5.27 -5.17
C ILE A 71 11.93 -5.58 -6.45
N VAL A 72 12.41 -4.55 -7.12
CA VAL A 72 13.06 -4.65 -8.43
C VAL A 72 14.38 -3.88 -8.47
N GLN A 73 15.20 -4.24 -9.45
CA GLN A 73 16.43 -3.53 -9.83
C GLN A 73 16.11 -2.64 -11.02
N LEU A 74 16.45 -1.35 -10.93
CA LEU A 74 16.44 -0.43 -12.07
C LEU A 74 17.80 -0.42 -12.75
N HIS A 75 17.79 -0.37 -14.09
CA HIS A 75 18.99 -0.36 -14.94
C HIS A 75 19.03 0.92 -15.78
N ASN A 76 19.38 2.04 -15.15
CA ASN A 76 19.47 3.34 -15.80
C ASN A 76 20.90 3.65 -16.29
N GLY A 77 21.56 2.66 -16.90
CA GLY A 77 23.00 2.70 -17.21
C GLY A 77 23.87 2.22 -16.05
N THR A 78 25.19 2.19 -16.22
CA THR A 78 26.12 1.63 -15.23
C THR A 78 26.21 2.45 -13.94
N SER A 79 26.03 3.77 -14.04
CA SER A 79 26.16 4.72 -12.92
C SER A 79 24.85 5.01 -12.17
N ARG A 80 23.70 4.72 -12.79
CA ARG A 80 22.37 5.01 -12.23
C ARG A 80 21.55 3.75 -11.94
N THR A 81 22.23 2.64 -11.68
CA THR A 81 21.59 1.38 -11.30
C THR A 81 21.08 1.46 -9.86
N GLU A 82 19.79 1.18 -9.63
CA GLU A 82 19.18 1.26 -8.30
C GLU A 82 18.60 -0.09 -7.87
N PRO A 83 19.17 -0.69 -6.83
CA PRO A 83 18.63 -1.92 -6.25
C PRO A 83 17.49 -1.64 -5.27
N ASN A 84 16.67 -2.66 -5.02
CA ASN A 84 15.67 -2.71 -3.96
C ASN A 84 14.59 -1.60 -4.04
N VAL A 85 14.18 -1.24 -5.26
CA VAL A 85 13.14 -0.25 -5.49
C VAL A 85 11.78 -0.94 -5.60
N ARG A 86 10.75 -0.37 -4.98
CA ARG A 86 9.39 -0.91 -5.05
C ARG A 86 8.73 -0.56 -6.38
N ALA A 87 8.27 -1.56 -7.11
CA ALA A 87 7.58 -1.36 -8.39
C ALA A 87 6.30 -0.50 -8.28
N THR A 88 5.70 -0.43 -7.09
CA THR A 88 4.53 0.38 -6.78
C THR A 88 4.80 1.87 -6.63
N GLU A 89 6.08 2.27 -6.50
CA GLU A 89 6.49 3.67 -6.33
C GLU A 89 7.17 4.26 -7.56
N ILE A 90 7.52 3.41 -8.55
CA ILE A 90 8.17 3.85 -9.78
C ILE A 90 7.11 4.27 -10.79
N GLU A 91 7.01 5.55 -11.12
CA GLU A 91 6.25 6.02 -12.28
C GLU A 91 7.01 5.62 -13.56
N ILE A 92 6.35 4.97 -14.52
CA ILE A 92 7.03 4.56 -15.75
C ILE A 92 7.33 5.76 -16.66
N TYR A 93 8.44 5.68 -17.35
CA TYR A 93 8.88 6.64 -18.36
C TYR A 93 9.46 5.92 -19.58
N GLU A 94 9.53 6.60 -20.71
CA GLU A 94 10.08 6.02 -21.95
C GLU A 94 11.53 5.56 -21.76
N GLY A 95 11.81 4.30 -22.10
CA GLY A 95 13.12 3.70 -21.95
C GLY A 95 13.44 3.14 -20.56
N LEU A 96 12.49 3.11 -19.61
CA LEU A 96 12.69 2.46 -18.30
C LEU A 96 13.10 1.00 -18.49
N VAL A 97 14.17 0.57 -17.79
CA VAL A 97 14.61 -0.82 -17.74
C VAL A 97 14.63 -1.31 -16.31
N ALA A 98 13.92 -2.39 -16.02
CA ALA A 98 13.87 -3.00 -14.70
C ALA A 98 14.01 -4.53 -14.78
N SER A 99 14.46 -5.14 -13.70
CA SER A 99 14.52 -6.60 -13.56
C SER A 99 14.10 -7.07 -12.17
N SER A 100 13.65 -8.32 -12.12
CA SER A 100 13.40 -9.04 -10.88
C SER A 100 14.67 -9.22 -10.06
N GLN A 101 14.52 -9.27 -8.76
CA GLN A 101 15.57 -9.59 -7.80
C GLN A 101 15.30 -10.92 -7.10
N ASN A 102 16.28 -11.37 -6.27
CA ASN A 102 16.19 -12.56 -5.45
C ASN A 102 15.94 -13.84 -6.27
N CYS A 103 16.52 -13.93 -7.47
CA CYS A 103 16.39 -15.09 -8.34
C CYS A 103 17.66 -15.32 -9.19
N TRP A 104 17.96 -16.59 -9.51
CA TRP A 104 19.02 -16.98 -10.43
C TRP A 104 18.72 -18.34 -11.07
N PRO A 105 18.82 -18.52 -12.41
CA PRO A 105 19.16 -17.51 -13.42
C PRO A 105 18.01 -16.57 -13.80
N SER A 106 16.77 -16.89 -13.44
CA SER A 106 15.62 -16.03 -13.74
C SER A 106 14.48 -16.18 -12.73
N VAL A 107 13.58 -15.21 -12.67
CA VAL A 107 12.40 -15.27 -11.80
C VAL A 107 11.47 -16.45 -12.13
N LYS A 108 11.43 -16.88 -13.40
CA LYS A 108 10.60 -18.01 -13.87
C LYS A 108 11.21 -19.38 -13.53
N PHE A 109 12.51 -19.45 -13.53
CA PHE A 109 13.29 -20.65 -13.17
C PHE A 109 14.41 -20.21 -12.24
N ASP A 110 14.28 -20.55 -10.97
CA ASP A 110 15.19 -20.12 -9.92
C ASP A 110 15.72 -21.33 -9.15
N ILE A 111 17.03 -21.53 -9.21
CA ILE A 111 17.71 -22.64 -8.52
C ILE A 111 17.63 -22.45 -6.99
N GLY A 112 17.65 -21.21 -6.51
CA GLY A 112 17.48 -20.89 -5.08
C GLY A 112 16.16 -21.39 -4.49
N GLY A 113 15.18 -21.74 -5.32
CA GLY A 113 13.91 -22.35 -4.87
C GLY A 113 14.07 -23.66 -4.09
N ILE A 114 15.25 -24.30 -4.13
CA ILE A 114 15.58 -25.46 -3.28
C ILE A 114 15.54 -25.10 -1.78
N ASN A 115 15.84 -23.85 -1.43
CA ASN A 115 15.79 -23.36 -0.05
C ASN A 115 14.41 -23.50 0.59
N ASN A 116 13.35 -23.52 -0.22
CA ASN A 116 12.00 -23.74 0.31
C ASN A 116 11.83 -25.15 0.91
N PHE A 117 12.52 -26.16 0.36
CA PHE A 117 12.53 -27.51 0.92
C PHE A 117 13.43 -27.60 2.14
N LEU A 118 14.52 -26.82 2.17
CA LEU A 118 15.45 -26.72 3.31
C LEU A 118 14.96 -25.78 4.41
N SER A 119 13.74 -25.25 4.30
CA SER A 119 13.20 -24.26 5.23
C SER A 119 13.23 -24.64 6.72
N PRO A 120 13.09 -25.93 7.15
CA PRO A 120 13.24 -26.30 8.55
C PRO A 120 14.64 -26.00 9.11
N LEU A 121 15.67 -25.96 8.25
CA LEU A 121 17.04 -25.61 8.61
C LEU A 121 17.32 -24.11 8.59
N LEU A 122 16.37 -23.31 8.09
CA LEU A 122 16.47 -21.86 7.91
C LEU A 122 15.43 -21.10 8.78
N PRO A 123 15.41 -21.28 10.11
CA PRO A 123 14.48 -20.54 10.96
C PRO A 123 14.78 -19.03 10.95
N ALA A 124 13.92 -18.21 11.53
CA ALA A 124 14.18 -16.80 11.70
C ALA A 124 15.50 -16.56 12.44
N GLY A 125 16.35 -15.70 11.89
CA GLY A 125 17.67 -15.40 12.47
C GLY A 125 18.71 -16.52 12.38
N PHE A 126 18.52 -17.54 11.54
CA PHE A 126 19.45 -18.67 11.40
C PHE A 126 20.90 -18.22 11.14
N TYR A 127 21.11 -17.16 10.38
CA TYR A 127 22.44 -16.65 10.03
C TYR A 127 23.18 -16.06 11.25
N TYR A 128 22.49 -15.49 12.20
CA TYR A 128 23.11 -15.04 13.46
C TYR A 128 23.60 -16.21 14.32
N LYS A 129 22.96 -17.36 14.24
CA LYS A 129 23.35 -18.54 15.02
C LYS A 129 24.39 -19.40 14.30
N THR A 130 24.27 -19.55 12.97
CA THR A 130 25.06 -20.48 12.18
C THR A 130 26.40 -19.92 11.74
N PHE A 131 26.49 -18.61 11.44
CA PHE A 131 27.66 -17.97 10.83
C PHE A 131 28.43 -17.02 11.77
N MET A 132 28.21 -17.13 13.07
CA MET A 132 28.91 -16.30 14.07
C MET A 132 30.33 -16.81 14.41
N TRP A 133 30.65 -18.03 14.05
CA TRP A 133 31.97 -18.62 14.37
C TRP A 133 32.58 -19.29 13.12
N PRO A 134 33.90 -19.09 12.87
CA PRO A 134 34.74 -18.09 13.53
C PRO A 134 34.40 -16.65 13.08
N ALA A 135 34.41 -15.71 14.00
CA ALA A 135 33.98 -14.32 13.74
C ALA A 135 34.80 -13.64 12.62
N SER A 136 36.08 -14.01 12.46
CA SER A 136 36.96 -13.51 11.37
C SER A 136 36.49 -13.89 9.97
N PHE A 137 35.55 -14.82 9.83
CA PHE A 137 35.01 -15.24 8.53
C PHE A 137 33.70 -14.54 8.17
N TRP A 138 33.20 -13.64 9.04
CA TRP A 138 31.91 -12.98 8.83
C TRP A 138 31.78 -12.30 7.47
N GLU A 139 32.79 -11.54 7.01
CA GLU A 139 32.75 -10.88 5.70
C GLU A 139 32.58 -11.86 4.53
N LYS A 140 33.20 -13.06 4.62
CA LYS A 140 33.03 -14.10 3.61
C LYS A 140 31.64 -14.72 3.68
N TYR A 141 31.14 -15.00 4.89
CA TYR A 141 29.79 -15.54 5.06
C TYR A 141 28.74 -14.54 4.57
N GLU A 142 28.87 -13.25 4.91
CA GLU A 142 27.98 -12.19 4.47
C GLU A 142 27.94 -12.11 2.94
N TYR A 143 29.09 -12.14 2.29
CA TYR A 143 29.18 -12.13 0.84
C TYR A 143 28.38 -13.26 0.19
N PHE A 144 28.54 -14.49 0.68
CA PHE A 144 27.81 -15.64 0.15
C PHE A 144 26.32 -15.58 0.47
N ILE A 145 25.95 -15.18 1.67
CA ILE A 145 24.55 -15.00 2.08
C ILE A 145 23.86 -13.97 1.21
N ARG A 146 24.47 -12.81 1.04
CA ARG A 146 23.93 -11.73 0.20
C ARG A 146 23.82 -12.14 -1.27
N LYS A 147 24.81 -12.82 -1.80
CA LYS A 147 24.80 -13.35 -3.17
C LYS A 147 23.72 -14.43 -3.35
N SER A 148 23.58 -15.34 -2.39
CA SER A 148 22.53 -16.37 -2.39
C SER A 148 21.13 -15.75 -2.28
N ALA A 149 20.96 -14.73 -1.44
CA ALA A 149 19.71 -14.00 -1.31
C ALA A 149 19.30 -13.26 -2.59
N GLY A 150 20.25 -13.00 -3.51
CA GLY A 150 19.99 -12.35 -4.79
C GLY A 150 19.58 -10.88 -4.64
N LEU A 151 20.09 -10.18 -3.61
CA LEU A 151 19.88 -8.75 -3.44
C LEU A 151 20.46 -7.97 -4.63
N GLY A 152 19.84 -6.87 -4.99
CA GLY A 152 20.24 -6.06 -6.12
C GLY A 152 21.68 -5.51 -6.01
N LYS A 153 22.19 -5.00 -7.11
CA LYS A 153 23.56 -4.49 -7.22
C LYS A 153 23.55 -2.96 -7.30
N SER A 154 24.33 -2.31 -6.42
CA SER A 154 24.61 -0.88 -6.49
C SER A 154 25.57 -0.57 -7.66
N PRO A 155 25.60 0.67 -8.18
CA PRO A 155 26.56 1.06 -9.21
C PRO A 155 27.99 0.95 -8.68
N ASP A 156 28.92 0.57 -9.58
CA ASP A 156 30.36 0.50 -9.30
C ASP A 156 31.10 1.80 -9.69
N VAL A 157 30.39 2.77 -10.25
CA VAL A 157 30.92 4.06 -10.70
C VAL A 157 30.13 5.21 -10.08
N PRO A 158 30.71 6.41 -9.94
CA PRO A 158 30.04 7.56 -9.36
C PRO A 158 28.73 7.89 -10.05
N ASP A 159 27.72 8.29 -9.27
CA ASP A 159 26.44 8.76 -9.75
C ASP A 159 26.60 10.17 -10.35
N PRO A 160 26.22 10.41 -11.62
CA PRO A 160 26.31 11.71 -12.25
C PRO A 160 25.12 12.63 -11.94
N ASP A 161 24.10 12.17 -11.22
CA ASP A 161 22.91 12.95 -10.93
C ASP A 161 23.20 14.09 -9.94
N ILE A 162 22.41 15.15 -10.04
CA ILE A 162 22.54 16.34 -9.20
C ILE A 162 21.55 16.23 -8.04
N TYR A 163 22.05 16.43 -6.83
CA TYR A 163 21.26 16.43 -5.59
C TYR A 163 21.39 17.76 -4.88
N GLU A 164 20.29 18.21 -4.27
CA GLU A 164 20.23 19.46 -3.54
C GLU A 164 19.82 19.27 -2.08
N HIS A 165 20.22 20.20 -1.24
CA HIS A 165 19.73 20.36 0.13
C HIS A 165 19.00 21.70 0.24
N LYS A 166 17.80 21.71 0.82
CA LYS A 166 17.04 22.93 1.05
C LYS A 166 16.51 23.00 2.49
N TYR A 167 16.71 24.15 3.13
CA TYR A 167 16.11 24.46 4.43
C TYR A 167 14.76 25.11 4.20
N ILE A 168 13.75 24.67 4.96
CA ILE A 168 12.38 25.21 4.92
C ILE A 168 11.93 25.54 6.34
N HIS A 169 11.33 26.72 6.51
CA HIS A 169 10.70 27.14 7.74
C HIS A 169 9.22 27.42 7.48
N CYS A 170 8.33 26.84 8.28
CA CYS A 170 6.89 27.04 8.20
C CYS A 170 6.28 27.13 9.61
N ASP A 171 5.08 27.72 9.71
CA ASP A 171 4.33 27.72 10.96
C ASP A 171 3.68 26.36 11.18
N VAL A 172 3.08 25.78 10.13
CA VAL A 172 2.42 24.48 10.17
C VAL A 172 2.94 23.60 9.04
N LEU A 173 3.43 22.41 9.39
CA LEU A 173 3.71 21.33 8.46
C LEU A 173 2.58 20.29 8.53
N VAL A 174 2.00 19.95 7.38
CA VAL A 174 1.01 18.88 7.24
C VAL A 174 1.63 17.75 6.42
N ILE A 175 1.62 16.52 6.95
CA ILE A 175 2.22 15.34 6.33
C ILE A 175 1.13 14.39 5.84
N GLY A 176 1.02 14.24 4.53
CA GLY A 176 -0.03 13.48 3.83
C GLY A 176 -1.18 14.36 3.36
N ALA A 177 -1.54 14.21 2.08
CA ALA A 177 -2.59 15.00 1.43
C ALA A 177 -3.86 14.17 1.15
N GLY A 178 -4.19 13.22 2.03
CA GLY A 178 -5.52 12.63 2.11
C GLY A 178 -6.54 13.67 2.60
N ILE A 179 -7.81 13.27 2.73
CA ILE A 179 -8.89 14.18 3.13
C ILE A 179 -8.57 14.92 4.44
N SER A 180 -8.03 14.23 5.45
CA SER A 180 -7.63 14.84 6.73
C SER A 180 -6.55 15.90 6.54
N GLY A 181 -5.52 15.60 5.72
CA GLY A 181 -4.44 16.54 5.45
C GLY A 181 -4.88 17.76 4.63
N LEU A 182 -5.78 17.59 3.66
CA LEU A 182 -6.35 18.70 2.90
C LEU A 182 -7.14 19.64 3.80
N ILE A 183 -7.99 19.09 4.68
CA ILE A 183 -8.74 19.86 5.69
C ILE A 183 -7.77 20.61 6.61
N ALA A 184 -6.72 19.95 7.10
CA ALA A 184 -5.73 20.56 7.98
C ALA A 184 -4.96 21.70 7.29
N ALA A 185 -4.47 21.47 6.08
CA ALA A 185 -3.71 22.45 5.33
C ALA A 185 -4.55 23.69 5.00
N LYS A 186 -5.78 23.49 4.52
CA LYS A 186 -6.72 24.56 4.24
C LYS A 186 -7.08 25.35 5.49
N THR A 187 -7.41 24.65 6.58
CA THR A 187 -7.74 25.29 7.87
C THR A 187 -6.58 26.13 8.39
N ALA A 188 -5.36 25.59 8.40
CA ALA A 188 -4.19 26.31 8.87
C ALA A 188 -3.91 27.55 7.99
N ALA A 189 -3.87 27.38 6.69
CA ALA A 189 -3.55 28.48 5.77
C ALA A 189 -4.60 29.59 5.79
N LYS A 190 -5.91 29.27 5.80
CA LYS A 190 -6.99 30.27 5.90
C LYS A 190 -6.99 31.03 7.23
N ASN A 191 -6.38 30.48 8.28
CA ASN A 191 -6.18 31.17 9.56
C ASN A 191 -4.82 31.90 9.66
N GLY A 192 -4.16 32.16 8.53
CA GLY A 192 -2.97 33.01 8.44
C GLY A 192 -1.64 32.29 8.72
N PHE A 193 -1.63 30.97 8.94
CA PHE A 193 -0.38 30.23 9.16
C PHE A 193 0.35 29.98 7.82
N LYS A 194 1.65 30.25 7.76
CA LYS A 194 2.50 29.79 6.66
C LYS A 194 2.56 28.28 6.68
N THR A 195 1.88 27.64 5.74
CA THR A 195 1.63 26.20 5.76
C THR A 195 2.40 25.48 4.65
N LEU A 196 3.00 24.34 4.98
CA LEU A 196 3.59 23.41 4.03
C LEU A 196 2.81 22.10 4.08
N LEU A 197 2.28 21.65 2.94
CA LEU A 197 1.65 20.33 2.76
C LEU A 197 2.58 19.46 1.93
N VAL A 198 2.96 18.29 2.46
CA VAL A 198 3.80 17.31 1.75
C VAL A 198 3.04 16.02 1.51
N GLU A 199 3.17 15.47 0.28
CA GLU A 199 2.51 14.24 -0.16
C GLU A 199 3.50 13.34 -0.91
N GLU A 200 3.56 12.06 -0.55
CA GLU A 200 4.46 11.09 -1.18
C GLU A 200 4.09 10.77 -2.64
N LYS A 201 2.80 10.79 -2.96
CA LYS A 201 2.30 10.51 -4.32
C LYS A 201 2.41 11.75 -5.22
N SER A 202 2.25 11.55 -6.51
CA SER A 202 2.17 12.63 -7.51
C SER A 202 0.82 13.37 -7.50
N TYR A 203 -0.16 12.89 -6.76
CA TYR A 203 -1.53 13.39 -6.70
C TYR A 203 -2.02 13.55 -5.26
N LEU A 204 -3.03 14.41 -5.07
CA LEU A 204 -3.67 14.70 -3.80
C LEU A 204 -4.97 13.89 -3.66
N GLY A 205 -5.50 13.78 -2.44
CA GLY A 205 -6.81 13.20 -2.16
C GLY A 205 -6.78 11.86 -1.42
N GLY A 206 -5.61 11.22 -1.31
CA GLY A 206 -5.44 9.95 -0.58
C GLY A 206 -6.40 8.85 -1.07
N SER A 207 -6.99 8.09 -0.13
CA SER A 207 -7.94 7.03 -0.47
C SER A 207 -9.30 7.54 -0.96
N THR A 208 -9.67 8.79 -0.62
CA THR A 208 -10.97 9.36 -1.01
C THR A 208 -11.11 9.55 -2.52
N ILE A 209 -9.98 9.68 -3.25
CA ILE A 209 -10.00 9.84 -4.71
C ILE A 209 -10.61 8.65 -5.45
N TYR A 210 -10.54 7.44 -4.87
CA TYR A 210 -11.10 6.21 -5.46
C TYR A 210 -12.25 5.61 -4.64
N GLN A 211 -12.79 6.33 -3.64
CA GLN A 211 -14.03 5.92 -2.98
C GLN A 211 -15.23 6.05 -3.91
N ASP A 212 -16.17 5.12 -3.78
CA ASP A 212 -17.39 5.18 -4.57
C ASP A 212 -18.36 6.21 -3.99
N SER A 213 -18.79 7.08 -4.85
CA SER A 213 -19.63 8.23 -4.52
C SER A 213 -21.08 7.89 -4.18
N GLU A 214 -21.57 6.72 -4.52
CA GLU A 214 -22.93 6.30 -4.16
C GLU A 214 -23.02 5.98 -2.68
N PHE A 215 -21.93 5.53 -2.08
CA PHE A 215 -21.87 5.12 -0.68
C PHE A 215 -21.36 6.19 0.27
N PHE A 216 -20.83 7.30 -0.29
CA PHE A 216 -20.34 8.43 0.48
C PHE A 216 -20.82 9.75 -0.11
N LYS A 217 -21.55 10.52 0.69
CA LYS A 217 -21.94 11.88 0.34
C LYS A 217 -21.50 12.84 1.43
N ILE A 218 -21.03 14.01 1.01
CA ILE A 218 -20.63 15.11 1.87
C ILE A 218 -21.45 16.33 1.47
N ASN A 219 -22.24 16.90 2.38
CA ASN A 219 -23.18 18.00 2.09
C ASN A 219 -24.10 17.68 0.90
N ASN A 220 -24.66 16.48 0.87
CA ASN A 220 -25.48 15.95 -0.22
C ASN A 220 -24.78 15.91 -1.60
N GLN A 221 -23.48 16.16 -1.67
CA GLN A 221 -22.67 16.03 -2.87
C GLN A 221 -21.95 14.69 -2.89
N ASN A 222 -21.65 14.23 -4.08
CA ASN A 222 -20.76 13.11 -4.33
C ASN A 222 -19.37 13.38 -3.71
N SER A 223 -18.82 12.42 -2.97
CA SER A 223 -17.52 12.58 -2.29
C SER A 223 -16.36 12.92 -3.24
N ALA A 224 -16.38 12.41 -4.47
CA ALA A 224 -15.34 12.72 -5.47
C ALA A 224 -15.42 14.16 -5.94
N SER A 225 -16.63 14.67 -6.24
CA SER A 225 -16.83 16.07 -6.63
C SER A 225 -16.51 17.05 -5.50
N TRP A 226 -16.87 16.69 -4.26
CA TRP A 226 -16.49 17.47 -3.10
C TRP A 226 -14.97 17.52 -2.94
N LEU A 227 -14.29 16.38 -3.06
CA LEU A 227 -12.84 16.30 -2.97
C LEU A 227 -12.14 17.12 -4.06
N GLU A 228 -12.62 17.04 -5.29
CA GLU A 228 -12.08 17.82 -6.42
C GLU A 228 -12.17 19.33 -6.14
N LYS A 229 -13.31 19.78 -5.61
CA LYS A 229 -13.49 21.17 -5.17
C LYS A 229 -12.47 21.55 -4.09
N GLU A 230 -12.31 20.73 -3.05
CA GLU A 230 -11.34 20.96 -1.98
C GLU A 230 -9.90 21.05 -2.50
N ILE A 231 -9.49 20.13 -3.39
CA ILE A 231 -8.17 20.17 -4.01
C ILE A 231 -7.96 21.46 -4.81
N ASN A 232 -8.98 21.90 -5.58
CA ASN A 232 -8.89 23.11 -6.38
C ASN A 232 -8.84 24.37 -5.51
N GLU A 233 -9.53 24.39 -4.38
CA GLU A 233 -9.46 25.51 -3.42
C GLU A 233 -8.10 25.55 -2.72
N VAL A 234 -7.60 24.42 -2.24
CA VAL A 234 -6.30 24.32 -1.55
C VAL A 234 -5.15 24.82 -2.44
N LYS A 235 -5.18 24.49 -3.74
CA LYS A 235 -4.17 24.95 -4.71
C LYS A 235 -4.13 26.46 -4.96
N LYS A 236 -5.18 27.19 -4.59
CA LYS A 236 -5.28 28.65 -4.80
C LYS A 236 -4.86 29.48 -3.59
N ILE A 237 -4.55 28.87 -2.46
CA ILE A 237 -4.22 29.58 -1.21
C ILE A 237 -2.73 29.99 -1.26
N GLU A 238 -2.47 31.30 -1.24
CA GLU A 238 -1.12 31.87 -1.42
C GLU A 238 -0.11 31.48 -0.34
N ASN A 239 -0.52 31.40 0.93
CA ASN A 239 0.34 31.04 2.05
C ASN A 239 0.42 29.53 2.31
N LEU A 240 -0.01 28.70 1.35
CA LEU A 240 0.07 27.24 1.36
C LEU A 240 1.00 26.74 0.24
N GLU A 241 2.16 26.24 0.60
CA GLU A 241 3.04 25.51 -0.31
C GLU A 241 2.68 24.03 -0.32
N ILE A 242 2.50 23.44 -1.52
CA ILE A 242 2.19 22.01 -1.71
C ILE A 242 3.34 21.33 -2.43
N LYS A 243 3.86 20.25 -1.85
CA LYS A 243 4.89 19.41 -2.45
C LYS A 243 4.40 17.98 -2.59
N THR A 244 4.17 17.57 -3.82
CA THR A 244 3.92 16.16 -4.18
C THR A 244 5.24 15.42 -4.42
N ARG A 245 5.21 14.09 -4.57
CA ARG A 245 6.41 13.23 -4.68
C ARG A 245 7.43 13.50 -3.58
N THR A 246 6.94 13.86 -2.38
CA THR A 246 7.76 14.29 -1.25
C THR A 246 7.47 13.41 -0.04
N SER A 247 8.39 12.52 0.28
CA SER A 247 8.27 11.57 1.39
C SER A 247 9.03 12.07 2.61
N VAL A 248 8.36 12.19 3.75
CA VAL A 248 9.01 12.46 5.03
C VAL A 248 9.68 11.19 5.54
N ALA A 249 11.00 11.23 5.65
CA ALA A 249 11.83 10.08 6.00
C ALA A 249 12.22 10.03 7.49
N ALA A 250 12.26 11.18 8.16
CA ALA A 250 12.62 11.25 9.57
C ALA A 250 11.94 12.41 10.29
N PHE A 251 11.62 12.18 11.57
CA PHE A 251 11.02 13.15 12.46
C PHE A 251 11.82 13.21 13.78
N HIS A 252 12.65 14.22 13.88
CA HIS A 252 13.54 14.46 15.02
C HIS A 252 12.90 15.40 16.04
N GLY A 253 13.55 15.57 17.19
CA GLY A 253 13.13 16.49 18.24
C GLY A 253 12.97 17.94 17.77
N TYR A 254 12.16 18.72 18.51
CA TYR A 254 11.87 20.13 18.21
C TYR A 254 11.29 20.39 16.83
N ASN A 255 10.46 19.47 16.33
CA ASN A 255 9.80 19.54 15.01
C ASN A 255 10.78 19.80 13.86
N PHE A 256 11.91 19.10 13.89
CA PHE A 256 12.87 19.04 12.80
C PHE A 256 12.66 17.76 11.99
N LEU A 257 12.33 17.91 10.70
CA LEU A 257 12.02 16.78 9.83
C LEU A 257 12.94 16.77 8.60
N LEU A 258 13.18 15.55 8.12
CA LEU A 258 13.84 15.34 6.83
C LEU A 258 12.83 14.75 5.85
N ALA A 259 12.77 15.33 4.65
CA ALA A 259 11.95 14.81 3.57
C ALA A 259 12.75 14.74 2.26
N ARG A 260 12.47 13.72 1.46
CA ARG A 260 13.03 13.55 0.11
C ARG A 260 11.97 13.97 -0.91
N GLU A 261 12.27 15.01 -1.68
CA GLU A 261 11.48 15.49 -2.81
C GLU A 261 12.04 14.90 -4.10
N ASN A 262 11.28 14.09 -4.83
CA ASN A 262 11.64 13.53 -6.12
C ASN A 262 11.24 14.50 -7.23
N LEU A 263 12.22 15.10 -7.92
CA LEU A 263 11.95 16.13 -8.92
C LEU A 263 11.89 15.59 -10.34
N THR A 264 12.74 14.61 -10.67
CA THR A 264 12.87 14.12 -12.06
C THR A 264 12.83 12.61 -12.21
N ASP A 265 12.67 11.82 -11.15
CA ASP A 265 12.66 10.35 -11.21
C ASP A 265 11.58 9.77 -12.16
N HIS A 266 10.52 10.51 -12.41
CA HIS A 266 9.43 10.16 -13.31
C HIS A 266 9.65 10.57 -14.77
N LEU A 267 10.79 11.21 -15.09
CA LEU A 267 11.13 11.67 -16.45
C LEU A 267 12.07 10.67 -17.14
N PRO A 268 12.09 10.60 -18.47
CA PRO A 268 13.12 9.93 -19.24
C PRO A 268 14.52 10.46 -18.89
N LEU A 269 15.55 9.60 -18.99
CA LEU A 269 16.91 9.95 -18.58
C LEU A 269 17.46 11.21 -19.28
N GLU A 270 17.19 11.35 -20.58
CA GLU A 270 17.59 12.50 -21.39
C GLU A 270 17.01 13.83 -20.86
N GLN A 271 15.84 13.79 -20.25
CA GLN A 271 15.19 14.97 -19.69
C GLN A 271 15.69 15.33 -18.28
N ARG A 272 16.52 14.46 -17.66
CA ARG A 272 17.12 14.66 -16.33
C ARG A 272 18.45 15.41 -16.38
N GLU A 273 19.11 15.45 -17.54
CA GLU A 273 20.43 16.06 -17.69
C GLU A 273 20.43 17.51 -17.20
N ASN A 274 21.43 17.85 -16.38
CA ASN A 274 21.62 19.17 -15.77
C ASN A 274 20.44 19.65 -14.88
N LYS A 275 19.57 18.73 -14.42
CA LYS A 275 18.49 19.03 -13.47
C LYS A 275 18.72 18.32 -12.16
N THR A 276 18.30 18.95 -11.09
CA THR A 276 18.26 18.29 -9.77
C THR A 276 17.34 17.07 -9.83
N ARG A 277 17.89 15.91 -9.51
CA ARG A 277 17.14 14.66 -9.46
C ARG A 277 16.27 14.58 -8.22
N GLN A 278 16.89 14.74 -7.08
CA GLN A 278 16.22 14.69 -5.78
C GLN A 278 16.73 15.80 -4.88
N ARG A 279 15.87 16.23 -3.96
CA ARG A 279 16.19 17.26 -2.98
C ARG A 279 15.91 16.77 -1.57
N LEU A 280 16.91 16.88 -0.69
CA LEU A 280 16.73 16.68 0.73
C LEU A 280 16.21 17.97 1.37
N LEU A 281 14.97 17.95 1.83
CA LEU A 281 14.36 19.04 2.56
C LEU A 281 14.65 18.88 4.06
N LYS A 282 15.23 19.92 4.65
CA LYS A 282 15.45 20.06 6.10
C LYS A 282 14.40 21.03 6.63
N ILE A 283 13.32 20.51 7.20
CA ILE A 283 12.12 21.27 7.54
C ILE A 283 12.11 21.55 9.04
N ARG A 284 11.95 22.82 9.41
CA ARG A 284 11.69 23.24 10.78
C ARG A 284 10.30 23.86 10.83
N ALA A 285 9.38 23.22 11.58
CA ALA A 285 8.00 23.67 11.73
C ALA A 285 7.68 24.08 13.16
N LYS A 286 6.86 25.13 13.36
CA LYS A 286 6.37 25.47 14.70
C LYS A 286 5.36 24.43 15.21
N LYS A 287 4.50 23.94 14.32
CA LYS A 287 3.49 22.91 14.57
C LYS A 287 3.53 21.86 13.47
N VAL A 288 3.31 20.58 13.84
CA VAL A 288 3.27 19.45 12.89
C VAL A 288 1.95 18.71 13.03
N ILE A 289 1.31 18.48 11.90
CA ILE A 289 0.08 17.68 11.78
C ILE A 289 0.39 16.46 10.94
N THR A 290 0.31 15.28 11.56
CA THR A 290 0.51 14.00 10.88
C THR A 290 -0.83 13.49 10.39
N ALA A 291 -0.99 13.34 9.06
CA ALA A 291 -2.17 12.85 8.38
C ALA A 291 -1.81 11.69 7.42
N THR A 292 -0.94 10.79 7.89
CA THR A 292 -0.29 9.72 7.12
C THR A 292 -1.20 8.54 6.79
N GLY A 293 -2.44 8.56 7.25
CA GLY A 293 -3.43 7.54 6.90
C GLY A 293 -3.22 6.20 7.62
N SER A 294 -3.65 5.13 6.98
CA SER A 294 -3.57 3.76 7.50
C SER A 294 -3.20 2.78 6.40
N ILE A 295 -2.69 1.62 6.80
CA ILE A 295 -2.30 0.51 5.92
C ILE A 295 -3.30 -0.63 6.12
N GLU A 296 -3.79 -1.23 5.04
CA GLU A 296 -4.68 -2.39 5.10
C GLU A 296 -3.91 -3.62 5.61
N ARG A 297 -4.50 -4.37 6.54
CA ARG A 297 -3.91 -5.58 7.10
C ARG A 297 -4.20 -6.79 6.24
N PRO A 298 -3.20 -7.66 5.97
CA PRO A 298 -3.45 -8.97 5.38
C PRO A 298 -4.15 -9.90 6.38
N LEU A 299 -4.80 -10.94 5.84
CA LEU A 299 -5.22 -12.12 6.58
C LEU A 299 -4.19 -13.22 6.40
N ILE A 300 -3.93 -13.98 7.46
CA ILE A 300 -2.87 -14.98 7.51
C ILE A 300 -3.50 -16.37 7.41
N PHE A 301 -3.18 -17.07 6.32
CA PHE A 301 -3.64 -18.42 6.00
C PHE A 301 -2.59 -19.17 5.19
N ASP A 302 -2.78 -20.46 4.97
CA ASP A 302 -1.80 -21.29 4.30
C ASP A 302 -1.47 -20.82 2.87
N ASN A 303 -0.17 -20.62 2.62
CA ASN A 303 0.37 -20.15 1.34
C ASN A 303 -0.21 -18.79 0.88
N ASN A 304 -0.37 -17.85 1.81
CA ASN A 304 -0.88 -16.49 1.58
C ASN A 304 0.08 -15.57 0.80
N ASP A 305 1.20 -16.09 0.32
CA ASP A 305 2.27 -15.35 -0.36
C ASP A 305 2.31 -15.52 -1.88
N ARG A 306 1.35 -16.25 -2.46
CA ARG A 306 1.38 -16.53 -3.91
C ARG A 306 1.15 -15.29 -4.75
N PRO A 307 1.84 -15.13 -5.90
CA PRO A 307 1.51 -14.08 -6.87
C PRO A 307 0.03 -14.12 -7.26
N GLY A 308 -0.62 -12.97 -7.34
CA GLY A 308 -2.06 -12.83 -7.56
C GLY A 308 -2.88 -12.76 -6.28
N ILE A 309 -2.26 -12.85 -5.10
CA ILE A 309 -2.86 -12.46 -3.82
C ILE A 309 -2.46 -11.01 -3.54
N LEU A 310 -3.43 -10.13 -3.44
CA LEU A 310 -3.26 -8.70 -3.21
C LEU A 310 -4.14 -8.23 -2.05
N LEU A 311 -3.82 -7.09 -1.47
CA LEU A 311 -4.77 -6.40 -0.59
C LEU A 311 -5.99 -5.92 -1.38
N SER A 312 -7.16 -5.97 -0.78
CA SER A 312 -8.43 -5.59 -1.44
C SER A 312 -8.41 -4.13 -1.88
N SER A 313 -7.88 -3.23 -1.04
CA SER A 313 -7.72 -1.81 -1.39
C SER A 313 -6.77 -1.60 -2.57
N ALA A 314 -5.74 -2.45 -2.71
CA ALA A 314 -4.84 -2.40 -3.86
C ALA A 314 -5.56 -2.79 -5.15
N ILE A 315 -6.36 -3.87 -5.14
CA ILE A 315 -7.16 -4.28 -6.30
C ILE A 315 -8.09 -3.13 -6.73
N LYS A 316 -8.80 -2.52 -5.77
CA LYS A 316 -9.67 -1.36 -6.03
C LYS A 316 -8.88 -0.19 -6.61
N LYS A 317 -7.74 0.14 -6.01
CA LYS A 317 -6.86 1.23 -6.45
C LYS A 317 -6.33 0.99 -7.87
N TYR A 318 -5.91 -0.23 -8.22
CA TYR A 318 -5.49 -0.57 -9.59
C TYR A 318 -6.64 -0.42 -10.58
N ALA A 319 -7.84 -0.86 -10.22
CA ALA A 319 -9.01 -0.73 -11.09
C ALA A 319 -9.43 0.74 -11.27
N ASP A 320 -9.52 1.52 -10.20
CA ASP A 320 -10.07 2.87 -10.21
C ASP A 320 -9.09 3.94 -10.68
N LEU A 321 -7.85 3.90 -10.23
CA LEU A 321 -6.85 4.92 -10.57
C LEU A 321 -6.10 4.60 -11.86
N PHE A 322 -5.74 3.32 -12.04
CA PHE A 322 -4.89 2.91 -13.15
C PHE A 322 -5.64 2.20 -14.29
N GLY A 323 -6.94 1.89 -14.12
CA GLY A 323 -7.71 1.17 -15.14
C GLY A 323 -7.16 -0.24 -15.39
N VAL A 324 -6.82 -1.00 -14.34
CA VAL A 324 -6.21 -2.32 -14.46
C VAL A 324 -6.97 -3.35 -13.63
N ALA A 325 -7.43 -4.43 -14.26
CA ALA A 325 -7.92 -5.60 -13.57
C ALA A 325 -6.75 -6.45 -13.06
N CYS A 326 -6.78 -6.84 -11.79
CA CYS A 326 -5.74 -7.71 -11.22
C CYS A 326 -5.94 -9.18 -11.59
N GLY A 327 -7.07 -9.54 -12.18
CA GLY A 327 -7.39 -10.86 -12.67
C GLY A 327 -8.74 -10.89 -13.39
N GLU A 328 -9.03 -12.03 -14.02
CA GLU A 328 -10.31 -12.28 -14.70
C GLU A 328 -11.33 -12.98 -13.78
N LYS A 329 -10.81 -13.74 -12.81
CA LYS A 329 -11.59 -14.53 -11.85
C LYS A 329 -11.20 -14.07 -10.45
N ASN A 330 -11.76 -12.94 -10.01
CA ASN A 330 -11.44 -12.36 -8.73
C ASN A 330 -12.28 -13.00 -7.62
N ILE A 331 -11.62 -13.38 -6.54
CA ILE A 331 -12.23 -13.72 -5.25
C ILE A 331 -11.80 -12.66 -4.24
N LEU A 332 -12.70 -12.29 -3.34
CA LEU A 332 -12.41 -11.36 -2.25
C LEU A 332 -12.61 -12.08 -0.92
N PHE A 333 -11.71 -11.80 0.05
CA PHE A 333 -11.74 -12.42 1.36
C PHE A 333 -11.57 -11.39 2.48
N THR A 334 -12.43 -11.45 3.51
CA THR A 334 -12.52 -10.37 4.50
C THR A 334 -12.97 -10.80 5.88
N ASN A 335 -12.73 -9.91 6.85
CA ASN A 335 -13.32 -9.87 8.18
C ASN A 335 -14.08 -8.55 8.47
N ASN A 336 -14.31 -7.71 7.45
CA ASN A 336 -14.87 -6.36 7.57
C ASN A 336 -15.62 -5.93 6.30
N ASP A 337 -16.22 -4.73 6.27
CA ASP A 337 -17.07 -4.28 5.16
C ASP A 337 -16.31 -3.69 3.95
N SER A 338 -15.03 -3.34 4.05
CA SER A 338 -14.32 -2.61 2.98
C SER A 338 -14.23 -3.39 1.66
N VAL A 339 -14.24 -4.71 1.72
CA VAL A 339 -14.21 -5.59 0.54
C VAL A 339 -15.47 -5.46 -0.33
N TYR A 340 -16.63 -5.19 0.27
CA TYR A 340 -17.88 -5.06 -0.49
C TYR A 340 -17.87 -3.82 -1.39
N GLU A 341 -17.27 -2.71 -0.94
CA GLU A 341 -17.04 -1.55 -1.80
C GLU A 341 -16.11 -1.91 -2.98
N THR A 342 -15.04 -2.67 -2.70
CA THR A 342 -14.15 -3.17 -3.76
C THR A 342 -14.93 -4.01 -4.78
N ALA A 343 -15.78 -4.93 -4.32
CA ALA A 343 -16.58 -5.78 -5.20
C ALA A 343 -17.48 -4.96 -6.12
N ILE A 344 -18.19 -3.98 -5.57
CA ILE A 344 -19.10 -3.12 -6.33
C ILE A 344 -18.32 -2.29 -7.36
N SER A 345 -17.19 -1.67 -6.96
CA SER A 345 -16.34 -0.92 -7.89
C SER A 345 -15.84 -1.78 -9.05
N LEU A 346 -15.42 -3.03 -8.78
CA LEU A 346 -14.97 -3.96 -9.82
C LEU A 346 -16.10 -4.26 -10.82
N ILE A 347 -17.31 -4.54 -10.33
CA ILE A 347 -18.47 -4.85 -11.19
C ILE A 347 -18.83 -3.66 -12.06
N GLN A 348 -18.88 -2.45 -11.51
CA GLN A 348 -19.17 -1.22 -12.26
C GLN A 348 -18.19 -1.01 -13.42
N LYS A 349 -16.96 -1.56 -13.31
CA LYS A 349 -15.94 -1.55 -14.37
C LYS A 349 -15.96 -2.78 -15.28
N GLY A 350 -16.96 -3.66 -15.12
CA GLY A 350 -17.07 -4.89 -15.89
C GLY A 350 -16.07 -5.99 -15.48
N ILE A 351 -15.43 -5.85 -14.33
CA ILE A 351 -14.49 -6.85 -13.79
C ILE A 351 -15.29 -7.88 -12.97
N LYS A 352 -15.14 -9.15 -13.33
CA LYS A 352 -15.91 -10.23 -12.69
C LYS A 352 -15.40 -10.52 -11.28
N VAL A 353 -16.30 -10.53 -10.31
CA VAL A 353 -16.11 -11.05 -8.95
C VAL A 353 -16.89 -12.36 -8.83
N GLN A 354 -16.19 -13.47 -8.58
CA GLN A 354 -16.83 -14.80 -8.52
C GLN A 354 -17.48 -15.08 -7.18
N ALA A 355 -16.81 -14.67 -6.10
CA ALA A 355 -17.29 -14.89 -4.75
C ALA A 355 -16.65 -13.91 -3.77
N ILE A 356 -17.35 -13.67 -2.67
CA ILE A 356 -16.80 -13.06 -1.46
C ILE A 356 -16.82 -14.11 -0.36
N ILE A 357 -15.69 -14.24 0.35
CA ILE A 357 -15.57 -15.10 1.53
C ILE A 357 -15.48 -14.15 2.72
N ASP A 358 -16.44 -14.24 3.64
CA ASP A 358 -16.47 -13.41 4.85
C ASP A 358 -16.40 -14.33 6.07
N ASN A 359 -15.44 -14.09 6.96
CA ASN A 359 -15.29 -14.91 8.15
C ASN A 359 -16.33 -14.57 9.24
N ARG A 360 -17.14 -13.53 9.06
CA ARG A 360 -18.29 -13.19 9.91
C ARG A 360 -19.51 -13.99 9.47
N GLU A 361 -20.26 -14.51 10.41
CA GLU A 361 -21.50 -15.26 10.15
C GLU A 361 -22.71 -14.33 10.01
N GLU A 362 -22.79 -13.36 10.92
CA GLU A 362 -23.85 -12.36 10.92
C GLU A 362 -23.31 -11.04 10.37
N ILE A 363 -23.82 -10.66 9.21
CA ILE A 363 -23.45 -9.44 8.51
C ILE A 363 -24.72 -8.78 7.94
N ASP A 364 -24.89 -7.51 8.23
CA ASP A 364 -25.96 -6.69 7.66
C ASP A 364 -25.46 -5.27 7.43
N SER A 365 -25.30 -4.89 6.16
CA SER A 365 -25.00 -3.53 5.76
C SER A 365 -25.60 -3.23 4.38
N LYS A 366 -25.72 -1.96 4.04
CA LYS A 366 -26.22 -1.54 2.72
C LYS A 366 -25.32 -2.03 1.59
N LEU A 367 -24.00 -2.07 1.83
CA LEU A 367 -23.01 -2.57 0.86
C LEU A 367 -23.20 -4.05 0.56
N ILE A 368 -23.49 -4.85 1.58
CA ILE A 368 -23.74 -6.29 1.42
C ILE A 368 -25.01 -6.52 0.60
N LYS A 369 -26.10 -5.83 0.93
CA LYS A 369 -27.37 -5.91 0.18
C LYS A 369 -27.19 -5.51 -1.29
N GLU A 370 -26.39 -4.48 -1.56
CA GLU A 370 -26.08 -4.07 -2.94
C GLU A 370 -25.23 -5.10 -3.67
N THR A 371 -24.27 -5.72 -2.98
CA THR A 371 -23.47 -6.81 -3.53
C THR A 371 -24.30 -8.04 -3.87
N GLU A 372 -25.27 -8.40 -3.01
CA GLU A 372 -26.20 -9.52 -3.22
C GLU A 372 -27.09 -9.28 -4.46
N LYS A 373 -27.55 -8.04 -4.70
CA LYS A 373 -28.31 -7.67 -5.91
C LYS A 373 -27.52 -7.91 -7.21
N ASN A 374 -26.20 -7.81 -7.15
CA ASN A 374 -25.31 -8.08 -8.30
C ASN A 374 -25.01 -9.58 -8.50
N ASN A 375 -25.75 -10.48 -7.82
CA ASN A 375 -25.63 -11.94 -7.92
C ASN A 375 -24.23 -12.48 -7.59
N ILE A 376 -23.49 -11.82 -6.69
CA ILE A 376 -22.21 -12.34 -6.18
C ILE A 376 -22.49 -13.32 -5.06
N LYS A 377 -21.91 -14.52 -5.15
CA LYS A 377 -22.01 -15.52 -4.09
C LYS A 377 -21.20 -15.07 -2.86
N ILE A 378 -21.85 -14.95 -1.70
CA ILE A 378 -21.22 -14.61 -0.42
C ILE A 378 -21.19 -15.85 0.47
N TYR A 379 -20.01 -16.28 0.88
CA TYR A 379 -19.78 -17.36 1.84
C TYR A 379 -19.62 -16.78 3.24
N LYS A 380 -20.73 -16.66 3.98
CA LYS A 380 -20.77 -16.11 5.36
C LYS A 380 -20.31 -17.15 6.38
N GLY A 381 -19.40 -16.78 7.28
CA GLY A 381 -18.80 -17.69 8.27
C GLY A 381 -17.79 -18.67 7.68
N TYR A 382 -17.18 -18.35 6.52
CA TYR A 382 -16.16 -19.19 5.89
C TYR A 382 -14.78 -18.56 5.97
N THR A 383 -13.78 -19.40 5.84
CA THR A 383 -12.37 -18.99 5.79
C THR A 383 -11.62 -19.71 4.68
N ILE A 384 -10.52 -19.10 4.22
CA ILE A 384 -9.57 -19.76 3.32
C ILE A 384 -8.65 -20.63 4.16
N VAL A 385 -8.52 -21.92 3.80
CA VAL A 385 -7.64 -22.89 4.46
C VAL A 385 -6.41 -23.24 3.62
N ASP A 386 -6.43 -22.94 2.33
CA ASP A 386 -5.27 -23.14 1.44
C ASP A 386 -5.44 -22.41 0.12
N THR A 387 -4.30 -22.19 -0.56
CA THR A 387 -4.25 -21.65 -1.92
C THR A 387 -3.42 -22.55 -2.83
N PHE A 388 -3.76 -22.59 -4.12
CA PHE A 388 -3.08 -23.38 -5.12
C PHE A 388 -2.53 -22.54 -6.25
N GLY A 389 -1.55 -23.12 -6.97
CA GLY A 389 -0.81 -22.44 -8.03
C GLY A 389 0.67 -22.32 -7.66
N TYR A 390 1.53 -22.02 -8.63
CA TYR A 390 2.97 -21.85 -8.40
C TYR A 390 3.43 -20.43 -8.74
N LYS A 391 3.36 -20.04 -10.01
CA LYS A 391 3.75 -18.70 -10.48
C LYS A 391 2.62 -17.67 -10.33
N ARG A 392 1.42 -18.14 -10.11
CA ARG A 392 0.21 -17.37 -9.86
C ARG A 392 -0.80 -18.27 -9.15
N ILE A 393 -1.66 -17.69 -8.35
CA ILE A 393 -2.81 -18.38 -7.78
C ILE A 393 -3.73 -18.88 -8.89
N ASN A 394 -4.30 -20.09 -8.73
CA ASN A 394 -5.28 -20.66 -9.65
C ASN A 394 -6.57 -21.13 -8.96
N SER A 395 -6.53 -21.32 -7.65
CA SER A 395 -7.71 -21.64 -6.83
C SER A 395 -7.44 -21.43 -5.35
N VAL A 396 -8.53 -21.33 -4.58
CA VAL A 396 -8.54 -21.34 -3.12
C VAL A 396 -9.37 -22.49 -2.60
N SER A 397 -9.02 -23.01 -1.42
CA SER A 397 -9.87 -23.92 -0.65
C SER A 397 -10.48 -23.17 0.50
N ILE A 398 -11.78 -23.33 0.69
CA ILE A 398 -12.54 -22.74 1.78
C ILE A 398 -13.20 -23.80 2.66
N MET A 399 -13.38 -23.48 3.94
CA MET A 399 -14.15 -24.26 4.90
C MET A 399 -14.94 -23.34 5.81
N LYS A 400 -16.00 -23.87 6.41
CA LYS A 400 -16.76 -23.13 7.42
C LYS A 400 -15.92 -22.94 8.68
N LEU A 401 -15.97 -21.75 9.26
CA LEU A 401 -15.29 -21.41 10.51
C LEU A 401 -16.20 -21.72 11.70
N SER A 402 -15.66 -22.27 12.77
CA SER A 402 -16.40 -22.44 14.02
C SER A 402 -16.81 -21.08 14.61
N LYS A 403 -17.85 -21.05 15.44
CA LYS A 403 -18.36 -19.81 16.04
C LYS A 403 -17.28 -19.06 16.83
N ASP A 404 -16.43 -19.77 17.54
CA ASP A 404 -15.29 -19.22 18.30
C ASP A 404 -14.11 -18.80 17.42
N GLY A 405 -14.11 -19.18 16.13
CA GLY A 405 -13.06 -18.87 15.17
C GLY A 405 -11.77 -19.68 15.33
N GLN A 406 -11.75 -20.68 16.21
CA GLN A 406 -10.52 -21.42 16.52
C GLN A 406 -10.31 -22.64 15.62
N LYS A 407 -11.35 -23.11 14.94
CA LYS A 407 -11.30 -24.35 14.12
C LYS A 407 -12.08 -24.17 12.82
N VAL A 408 -11.74 -24.98 11.84
CA VAL A 408 -12.56 -25.17 10.63
C VAL A 408 -13.40 -26.42 10.76
N ILE A 409 -14.60 -26.39 10.21
CA ILE A 409 -15.61 -27.46 10.29
C ILE A 409 -16.20 -27.76 8.91
N GLY A 410 -16.76 -28.94 8.75
CA GLY A 410 -17.42 -29.36 7.51
C GLY A 410 -16.45 -29.80 6.41
N SER A 411 -16.92 -29.82 5.18
CA SER A 411 -16.18 -30.25 4.00
C SER A 411 -15.44 -29.09 3.35
N LYS A 412 -14.33 -29.42 2.70
CA LYS A 412 -13.54 -28.47 1.90
C LYS A 412 -14.21 -28.22 0.54
N GLU A 413 -14.34 -26.96 0.15
CA GLU A 413 -14.78 -26.52 -1.17
C GLU A 413 -13.64 -25.81 -1.89
N ASN A 414 -13.43 -26.08 -3.18
CA ASN A 414 -12.42 -25.42 -3.99
C ASN A 414 -13.08 -24.45 -4.97
N ILE A 415 -12.55 -23.23 -5.06
CA ILE A 415 -13.04 -22.19 -5.97
C ILE A 415 -11.88 -21.76 -6.87
N SER A 416 -12.08 -21.83 -8.18
CA SER A 416 -11.08 -21.39 -9.16
C SER A 416 -10.98 -19.85 -9.14
N CYS A 417 -9.75 -19.33 -9.13
CA CYS A 417 -9.48 -17.88 -9.23
C CYS A 417 -8.11 -17.65 -9.83
N ASP A 418 -7.88 -16.46 -10.34
CA ASP A 418 -6.55 -16.01 -10.79
C ASP A 418 -6.12 -14.69 -10.11
N SER A 419 -7.00 -14.18 -9.22
CA SER A 419 -6.72 -13.07 -8.30
C SER A 419 -7.51 -13.26 -7.00
N LEU A 420 -6.88 -12.99 -5.87
CA LEU A 420 -7.47 -13.03 -4.54
C LEU A 420 -7.20 -11.70 -3.83
N GLY A 421 -8.27 -10.93 -3.56
CA GLY A 421 -8.20 -9.73 -2.74
C GLY A 421 -8.44 -10.06 -1.27
N ILE A 422 -7.56 -9.62 -0.38
CA ILE A 422 -7.68 -9.88 1.05
C ILE A 422 -7.78 -8.59 1.85
N SER A 423 -8.61 -8.57 2.89
CA SER A 423 -8.73 -7.44 3.83
C SER A 423 -8.92 -7.92 5.25
N GLY A 424 -7.97 -7.59 6.12
CA GLY A 424 -8.01 -7.82 7.56
C GLY A 424 -8.31 -6.55 8.38
N GLY A 425 -8.86 -5.51 7.75
CA GLY A 425 -9.05 -4.19 8.35
C GLY A 425 -7.83 -3.30 8.21
N TRP A 426 -7.68 -2.29 9.06
CA TRP A 426 -6.72 -1.21 8.89
C TRP A 426 -5.83 -1.05 10.12
N THR A 427 -4.59 -0.63 9.91
CA THR A 427 -3.62 -0.28 10.95
C THR A 427 -3.15 1.15 10.74
N PRO A 428 -3.18 2.02 11.75
CA PRO A 428 -2.68 3.39 11.66
C PRO A 428 -1.22 3.46 11.27
N ALA A 429 -0.86 4.36 10.34
CA ALA A 429 0.53 4.61 9.94
C ALA A 429 1.21 5.56 10.95
N VAL A 430 1.66 5.01 12.08
CA VAL A 430 2.18 5.77 13.24
C VAL A 430 3.71 5.90 13.26
N HIS A 431 4.42 5.51 12.21
CA HIS A 431 5.88 5.47 12.17
C HIS A 431 6.54 6.82 12.49
N LEU A 432 6.10 7.90 11.82
CA LEU A 432 6.63 9.24 12.06
C LEU A 432 6.28 9.76 13.47
N PHE A 433 5.07 9.46 13.94
CA PHE A 433 4.64 9.82 15.28
C PHE A 433 5.55 9.20 16.35
N THR A 434 5.88 7.90 16.22
CA THR A 434 6.78 7.22 17.17
C THR A 434 8.22 7.73 17.08
N GLN A 435 8.71 8.05 15.88
CA GLN A 435 10.03 8.66 15.70
C GLN A 435 10.15 10.01 16.41
N SER A 436 9.07 10.80 16.46
CA SER A 436 9.06 12.09 17.17
C SER A 436 9.13 11.96 18.70
N GLY A 437 9.05 10.74 19.22
CA GLY A 437 8.99 10.45 20.66
C GLY A 437 7.57 10.30 21.21
N GLY A 438 6.55 10.34 20.36
CA GLY A 438 5.16 10.08 20.72
C GLY A 438 4.95 8.68 21.28
N LYS A 439 4.03 8.52 22.23
CA LYS A 439 3.70 7.25 22.85
C LYS A 439 2.37 6.73 22.32
N LEU A 440 2.33 5.45 22.01
CA LEU A 440 1.14 4.74 21.55
C LEU A 440 0.38 4.12 22.74
N LYS A 441 -0.92 3.91 22.54
CA LYS A 441 -1.75 2.99 23.33
C LYS A 441 -2.37 1.95 22.41
N PHE A 442 -2.58 0.76 22.95
CA PHE A 442 -3.34 -0.28 22.27
C PHE A 442 -4.84 -0.02 22.44
N ARG A 443 -5.63 -0.16 21.38
CA ARG A 443 -7.09 -0.06 21.38
C ARG A 443 -7.67 -1.45 21.12
N ASP A 444 -8.32 -2.02 22.13
CA ASP A 444 -8.82 -3.41 22.08
C ASP A 444 -9.91 -3.61 21.03
N ASP A 445 -10.81 -2.65 20.86
CA ASP A 445 -11.93 -2.76 19.93
C ASP A 445 -11.47 -3.02 18.49
N ASP A 446 -10.36 -2.41 18.08
CA ASP A 446 -9.79 -2.51 16.74
C ASP A 446 -8.53 -3.37 16.70
N GLN A 447 -7.98 -3.71 17.86
CA GLN A 447 -6.70 -4.42 17.98
C GLN A 447 -5.58 -3.67 17.23
N VAL A 448 -5.45 -2.36 17.47
CA VAL A 448 -4.48 -1.47 16.84
C VAL A 448 -3.77 -0.57 17.84
N PHE A 449 -2.56 -0.16 17.52
CA PHE A 449 -1.89 0.92 18.21
C PHE A 449 -2.29 2.27 17.63
N ILE A 450 -2.70 3.19 18.51
CA ILE A 450 -3.06 4.57 18.15
C ILE A 450 -2.21 5.57 18.94
N PRO A 451 -2.02 6.81 18.46
CA PRO A 451 -1.38 7.89 19.22
C PRO A 451 -2.07 8.14 20.55
N ASN A 452 -1.29 8.38 21.61
CA ASN A 452 -1.81 8.65 22.95
C ASN A 452 -1.17 9.88 23.58
N THR A 453 0.17 9.88 23.76
CA THR A 453 0.88 11.02 24.34
C THR A 453 1.69 11.70 23.26
N TYR A 454 1.41 12.97 23.04
CA TYR A 454 2.03 13.76 21.99
C TYR A 454 3.20 14.58 22.51
N PRO A 455 4.33 14.66 21.80
CA PRO A 455 5.30 15.72 22.00
C PRO A 455 4.68 17.10 21.76
N SER A 456 5.32 18.15 22.30
CA SER A 456 4.82 19.52 22.15
C SER A 456 4.65 19.94 20.69
N ASN A 457 3.54 20.62 20.41
CA ASN A 457 3.23 21.15 19.07
C ASN A 457 3.10 20.12 17.97
N GLN A 458 2.57 18.93 18.29
CA GLN A 458 2.29 17.87 17.34
C GLN A 458 0.90 17.29 17.58
N ILE A 459 0.21 16.90 16.49
CA ILE A 459 -1.01 16.08 16.52
C ILE A 459 -1.02 15.08 15.36
N SER A 460 -1.79 14.01 15.54
CA SER A 460 -2.18 13.09 14.46
C SER A 460 -3.68 13.22 14.21
N ILE A 461 -4.12 13.17 12.95
CA ILE A 461 -5.52 13.28 12.56
C ILE A 461 -5.88 12.25 11.48
N GLY A 462 -7.15 11.88 11.42
CA GLY A 462 -7.64 10.90 10.44
C GLY A 462 -7.22 9.47 10.77
N SER A 463 -7.04 8.64 9.76
CA SER A 463 -6.84 7.19 9.97
C SER A 463 -5.54 6.86 10.72
N CYS A 464 -4.52 7.70 10.67
CA CYS A 464 -3.32 7.51 11.50
C CYS A 464 -3.57 7.81 12.99
N ASN A 465 -4.68 8.47 13.32
CA ASN A 465 -5.16 8.67 14.68
C ASN A 465 -6.21 7.62 15.11
N GLY A 466 -6.57 6.70 14.19
CA GLY A 466 -7.55 5.65 14.43
C GLY A 466 -8.98 5.99 14.01
N ASP A 467 -9.20 7.06 13.23
CA ASP A 467 -10.47 7.38 12.60
C ASP A 467 -10.53 6.69 11.24
N PHE A 468 -11.15 5.51 11.14
CA PHE A 468 -11.07 4.68 9.94
C PHE A 468 -12.16 4.93 8.90
N THR A 469 -13.25 5.58 9.30
CA THR A 469 -14.35 5.90 8.40
C THR A 469 -14.36 7.39 8.03
N LEU A 470 -14.94 7.72 6.88
CA LEU A 470 -14.97 9.09 6.38
C LEU A 470 -15.73 10.03 7.33
N ASP A 471 -16.82 9.54 7.93
CA ASP A 471 -17.60 10.28 8.91
C ASP A 471 -16.80 10.57 10.19
N GLU A 472 -16.07 9.58 10.72
CA GLU A 472 -15.16 9.82 11.86
C GLU A 472 -14.13 10.90 11.55
N ILE A 473 -13.50 10.81 10.37
CA ILE A 473 -12.47 11.75 9.93
C ILE A 473 -13.04 13.18 9.86
N LEU A 474 -14.18 13.33 9.19
CA LEU A 474 -14.79 14.66 8.96
C LEU A 474 -15.37 15.27 10.23
N ILE A 475 -15.72 14.46 11.22
CA ILE A 475 -16.21 14.93 12.52
C ILE A 475 -15.05 15.27 13.47
N ASN A 476 -14.03 14.41 13.54
CA ASN A 476 -12.98 14.51 14.55
C ASN A 476 -11.83 15.46 14.14
N ALA A 477 -11.40 15.42 12.88
CA ALA A 477 -10.29 16.26 12.43
C ALA A 477 -10.54 17.76 12.63
N PRO A 478 -11.70 18.35 12.29
CA PRO A 478 -11.97 19.77 12.54
C PRO A 478 -11.91 20.15 14.02
N LYS A 479 -12.41 19.29 14.91
CA LYS A 479 -12.38 19.52 16.37
C LYS A 479 -10.94 19.57 16.89
N LEU A 480 -10.13 18.56 16.52
CA LEU A 480 -8.72 18.49 16.91
C LEU A 480 -7.92 19.68 16.37
N LEU A 481 -8.17 20.07 15.11
CA LEU A 481 -7.52 21.23 14.49
C LEU A 481 -7.85 22.54 15.19
N LYS A 482 -9.11 22.74 15.57
CA LYS A 482 -9.57 23.93 16.28
C LYS A 482 -8.81 24.12 17.59
N GLU A 483 -8.72 23.07 18.38
CA GLU A 483 -7.98 23.08 19.64
C GLU A 483 -6.46 23.28 19.42
N PHE A 484 -5.88 22.49 18.54
CA PHE A 484 -4.44 22.49 18.29
C PHE A 484 -3.92 23.80 17.71
N LEU A 485 -4.65 24.41 16.77
CA LEU A 485 -4.29 25.68 16.14
C LEU A 485 -4.73 26.89 16.98
N ASN A 486 -5.53 26.69 18.03
CA ASN A 486 -6.15 27.73 18.85
C ASN A 486 -6.96 28.73 18.00
N ILE A 487 -7.87 28.20 17.17
CA ILE A 487 -8.72 28.99 16.27
C ILE A 487 -10.20 28.92 16.70
N LYS A 488 -10.98 29.94 16.37
CA LYS A 488 -12.38 30.04 16.82
C LYS A 488 -13.33 29.15 16.02
N LYS A 489 -13.12 29.02 14.70
CA LYS A 489 -13.99 28.27 13.78
C LYS A 489 -13.18 27.59 12.69
N THR A 490 -13.72 26.49 12.17
CA THR A 490 -13.28 25.84 10.92
C THR A 490 -14.44 25.84 9.93
N GLU A 491 -14.15 25.75 8.63
CA GLU A 491 -15.20 25.66 7.59
C GLU A 491 -15.96 24.33 7.62
N TYR A 492 -15.49 23.39 8.44
CA TYR A 492 -15.95 22.00 8.46
C TYR A 492 -16.80 21.67 9.71
N GLU A 493 -17.26 22.65 10.49
CA GLU A 493 -17.99 22.41 11.75
C GLU A 493 -19.40 21.80 11.55
N ASN A 494 -20.04 22.01 10.40
CA ASN A 494 -21.42 21.58 10.13
C ASN A 494 -21.52 20.78 8.83
N ILE A 495 -20.61 19.83 8.62
CA ILE A 495 -20.65 18.97 7.44
C ILE A 495 -21.69 17.86 7.65
N GLU A 496 -22.64 17.74 6.73
CA GLU A 496 -23.54 16.58 6.65
C GLU A 496 -22.84 15.44 5.95
N ILE A 497 -22.84 14.26 6.58
CA ILE A 497 -22.13 13.09 6.07
C ILE A 497 -23.12 11.93 5.97
N TYR A 498 -23.14 11.29 4.80
CA TYR A 498 -23.78 10.01 4.61
C TYR A 498 -22.71 8.95 4.30
N SER A 499 -22.69 7.87 5.09
CA SER A 499 -21.84 6.70 4.90
C SER A 499 -22.68 5.43 4.95
N ALA A 500 -22.48 4.54 3.98
CA ALA A 500 -23.11 3.23 3.95
C ALA A 500 -22.31 2.14 4.70
N PHE A 501 -21.13 2.49 5.21
CA PHE A 501 -20.26 1.54 5.92
C PHE A 501 -20.76 1.23 7.32
N ASN A 502 -20.63 -0.04 7.71
CA ASN A 502 -20.80 -0.51 9.07
C ASN A 502 -19.43 -0.84 9.67
N LYS A 503 -19.23 -0.52 10.96
CA LYS A 503 -18.01 -0.84 11.70
C LYS A 503 -17.92 -2.30 12.14
N SER A 504 -18.88 -3.15 11.76
CA SER A 504 -18.86 -4.56 12.10
C SER A 504 -17.63 -5.25 11.54
N LYS A 505 -16.84 -5.86 12.41
CA LYS A 505 -15.67 -6.65 12.06
C LYS A 505 -15.50 -7.81 13.02
N ARG A 506 -14.75 -8.80 12.58
CA ARG A 506 -14.33 -9.92 13.42
C ARG A 506 -12.81 -9.84 13.62
N ASN A 507 -12.38 -9.74 14.87
CA ASN A 507 -10.96 -9.58 15.22
C ASN A 507 -10.20 -10.93 15.13
N ILE A 508 -10.14 -11.51 13.93
CA ILE A 508 -9.39 -12.74 13.63
C ILE A 508 -8.54 -12.47 12.38
N TRP A 509 -7.22 -12.59 12.52
CA TRP A 509 -6.26 -12.39 11.42
C TRP A 509 -5.44 -13.62 11.11
N LEU A 510 -5.10 -14.43 12.12
CA LEU A 510 -4.50 -15.76 11.96
C LEU A 510 -5.63 -16.77 11.88
N LEU A 511 -5.76 -17.39 10.72
CA LEU A 511 -6.88 -18.27 10.42
C LEU A 511 -6.50 -19.74 10.67
N PRO A 512 -7.42 -20.56 11.20
CA PRO A 512 -7.14 -21.96 11.47
C PRO A 512 -6.95 -22.73 10.16
N SER A 513 -5.98 -23.62 10.16
CA SER A 513 -5.72 -24.57 9.08
C SER A 513 -6.30 -25.94 9.40
N ASN A 514 -6.67 -26.69 8.36
CA ASN A 514 -7.03 -28.10 8.47
C ASN A 514 -5.84 -29.05 8.32
N LYS A 515 -4.61 -28.52 8.26
CA LYS A 515 -3.37 -29.26 8.08
C LYS A 515 -2.58 -29.36 9.38
N ILE A 516 -1.69 -30.35 9.42
CA ILE A 516 -0.76 -30.51 10.55
C ILE A 516 0.20 -29.31 10.58
N VAL A 517 0.43 -28.75 11.76
CA VAL A 517 1.38 -27.66 11.98
C VAL A 517 2.75 -28.01 11.39
N GLY A 518 3.34 -27.08 10.65
CA GLY A 518 4.63 -27.24 9.99
C GLY A 518 4.61 -27.85 8.58
N LYS A 519 3.45 -28.33 8.09
CA LYS A 519 3.32 -28.82 6.70
C LYS A 519 2.99 -27.75 5.67
N THR A 520 2.61 -26.57 6.12
CA THR A 520 2.31 -25.39 5.29
C THR A 520 2.99 -24.16 5.86
N LYS A 521 3.05 -23.10 5.06
CA LYS A 521 3.63 -21.82 5.47
C LYS A 521 2.55 -20.75 5.41
N SER A 522 2.32 -20.10 6.54
CA SER A 522 1.44 -18.94 6.69
C SER A 522 2.31 -17.76 7.06
N PHE A 523 2.55 -16.85 6.10
CA PHE A 523 3.48 -15.75 6.30
C PHE A 523 2.85 -14.63 7.10
N VAL A 524 3.54 -14.23 8.20
CA VAL A 524 3.22 -13.07 9.03
C VAL A 524 4.07 -11.86 8.64
N ASP A 525 5.28 -12.09 8.14
CA ASP A 525 6.19 -11.08 7.61
C ASP A 525 6.73 -11.56 6.26
N PHE A 526 6.25 -10.92 5.18
CA PHE A 526 6.64 -11.25 3.81
C PHE A 526 8.06 -10.79 3.51
N GLN A 527 8.51 -9.71 4.12
CA GLN A 527 9.81 -9.10 3.86
C GLN A 527 10.94 -9.96 4.43
N ASN A 528 10.73 -10.56 5.60
CA ASN A 528 11.72 -11.40 6.28
C ASN A 528 11.47 -12.90 6.10
N ASP A 529 10.52 -13.30 5.27
CA ASP A 529 10.10 -14.72 5.13
C ASP A 529 9.81 -15.38 6.49
N ALA A 530 9.13 -14.65 7.40
CA ALA A 530 8.72 -15.18 8.68
C ALA A 530 7.30 -15.78 8.60
N THR A 531 7.15 -17.00 9.16
CA THR A 531 5.91 -17.78 9.17
C THR A 531 5.45 -18.10 10.58
#